data_6d486f7043b6fbb8ba45b5d6f4f41723
#
_entry.id   6d486f7043b6fbb8ba45b5d6f4f41723
#
_cell.length_a   1.000
_cell.length_b   1.000
_cell.length_c   1.000
_cell.angle_alpha   90.00
_cell.angle_beta   90.00
_cell.angle_gamma   90.00
#
_symmetry.space_group_name_H-M   'P 1'
#
loop_
_entity.id
_entity.type
_entity.pdbx_description
1 polymer ?
#
loop_
_entity_poly.entity_id
_entity_poly.type
_entity_poly.pdbx_seq_one_letter_code
_entity_poly.pdbx_strand_id
1 'polypeptide(L)'
;MTRHEQLIEALQHNFGFDSFKGNQEAIINNLMDGKDTFVLMPTGGGKSLCYQLPSLLMDGVAIVISPLIALMKNQVDAMRNFSEEDGVAHFINSSLSRPEIHAVKADIMSGKTKLLYVAPESLTKDENVDFLKGVKISFYAVDEAHCISEWGHDFRPEYRRIHPIVERIGKAPIIALTATATPKVQHDIQKNLDMLHAKVFKSSFNRPNLYYEVRTKTDEVDKDIVKYIRSMNGKSGIIYCLSRKTVEDLAATLNVNNIPALPYHAGMDAVTRSENQDAFLMEKVQVIVATIAFGMGIDKPDVRFVIHYDIPKSLEGYYQETGRSGRDGGEGQCICFYSPKDIDRLRKFQQGKPIAEQEISNQLLFETQTYAESSICRRKLLLHYFGEEYNQEKCGNCDNCRKTYRMMDATE
;
A
#
# COMPACT_ATOMS: atom_id res chain seq x y z
N MET A 1 -20.68 17.77 -25.47
CA MET A 1 -19.47 17.18 -24.84
C MET A 1 -19.86 15.79 -24.37
N THR A 2 -19.13 14.76 -24.80
CA THR A 2 -19.33 13.39 -24.34
C THR A 2 -18.80 13.25 -22.90
N ARG A 3 -19.21 12.19 -22.17
CA ARG A 3 -18.68 11.94 -20.83
C ARG A 3 -17.16 11.73 -20.84
N HIS A 4 -16.64 11.09 -21.86
CA HIS A 4 -15.19 10.94 -22.05
C HIS A 4 -14.49 12.29 -22.15
N GLU A 5 -14.97 13.19 -22.98
CA GLU A 5 -14.42 14.55 -23.12
C GLU A 5 -14.44 15.32 -21.81
N GLN A 6 -15.53 15.24 -21.04
CA GLN A 6 -15.64 15.85 -19.72
C GLN A 6 -14.62 15.30 -18.72
N LEU A 7 -14.43 13.97 -18.74
CA LEU A 7 -13.45 13.31 -17.85
C LEU A 7 -12.03 13.67 -18.21
N ILE A 8 -11.68 13.76 -19.51
CA ILE A 8 -10.33 14.16 -19.96
C ILE A 8 -10.05 15.63 -19.62
N GLU A 9 -11.03 16.51 -19.84
CA GLU A 9 -10.88 17.93 -19.47
C GLU A 9 -10.65 18.10 -17.96
N ALA A 10 -11.46 17.40 -17.14
CA ALA A 10 -11.30 17.43 -15.69
C ALA A 10 -9.98 16.81 -15.23
N LEU A 11 -9.50 15.76 -15.90
CA LEU A 11 -8.23 15.12 -15.62
C LEU A 11 -7.05 16.06 -15.91
N GLN A 12 -7.06 16.73 -17.06
CA GLN A 12 -6.05 17.71 -17.44
C GLN A 12 -6.05 18.92 -16.52
N HIS A 13 -7.25 19.48 -16.26
CA HIS A 13 -7.38 20.69 -15.45
C HIS A 13 -6.96 20.47 -14.00
N ASN A 14 -7.40 19.35 -13.36
CA ASN A 14 -7.17 19.15 -11.93
C ASN A 14 -5.90 18.35 -11.61
N PHE A 15 -5.37 17.54 -12.53
CA PHE A 15 -4.25 16.63 -12.25
C PHE A 15 -3.10 16.74 -13.25
N GLY A 16 -3.26 17.51 -14.34
CA GLY A 16 -2.23 17.70 -15.35
C GLY A 16 -1.92 16.45 -16.18
N PHE A 17 -2.83 15.47 -16.23
CA PHE A 17 -2.65 14.26 -17.03
C PHE A 17 -3.46 14.32 -18.31
N ASP A 18 -2.88 13.87 -19.43
CA ASP A 18 -3.51 13.89 -20.74
C ASP A 18 -4.37 12.66 -21.04
N SER A 19 -4.20 11.58 -20.28
CA SER A 19 -4.92 10.32 -20.50
C SER A 19 -5.01 9.45 -19.25
N PHE A 20 -6.03 8.60 -19.21
CA PHE A 20 -6.19 7.58 -18.17
C PHE A 20 -5.25 6.39 -18.38
N LYS A 21 -4.84 5.77 -17.27
CA LYS A 21 -4.04 4.53 -17.29
C LYS A 21 -4.94 3.32 -17.07
N GLY A 22 -4.77 2.29 -17.91
CA GLY A 22 -5.46 1.01 -17.73
C GLY A 22 -6.98 1.16 -17.60
N ASN A 23 -7.53 0.67 -16.49
CA ASN A 23 -8.97 0.65 -16.24
C ASN A 23 -9.52 1.90 -15.53
N GLN A 24 -8.72 2.95 -15.31
CA GLN A 24 -9.13 4.11 -14.52
C GLN A 24 -10.44 4.74 -15.00
N GLU A 25 -10.57 5.00 -16.31
CA GLU A 25 -11.79 5.61 -16.88
C GLU A 25 -13.03 4.72 -16.69
N ALA A 26 -12.88 3.42 -16.89
CA ALA A 26 -13.98 2.46 -16.72
C ALA A 26 -14.41 2.35 -15.25
N ILE A 27 -13.47 2.44 -14.31
CA ILE A 27 -13.73 2.46 -12.86
C ILE A 27 -14.50 3.73 -12.49
N ILE A 28 -14.03 4.89 -12.93
CA ILE A 28 -14.65 6.19 -12.68
C ILE A 28 -16.07 6.22 -13.24
N ASN A 29 -16.26 5.78 -14.47
CA ASN A 29 -17.58 5.72 -15.09
C ASN A 29 -18.55 4.82 -14.31
N ASN A 30 -18.11 3.64 -13.86
CA ASN A 30 -18.94 2.73 -13.08
C ASN A 30 -19.38 3.34 -11.76
N LEU A 31 -18.47 4.03 -11.07
CA LEU A 31 -18.77 4.75 -9.81
C LEU A 31 -19.74 5.91 -10.05
N MET A 32 -19.51 6.73 -11.06
CA MET A 32 -20.37 7.85 -11.43
C MET A 32 -21.77 7.41 -11.91
N ASP A 33 -21.91 6.17 -12.36
CA ASP A 33 -23.22 5.54 -12.67
C ASP A 33 -23.96 5.10 -11.40
N GLY A 34 -23.43 5.39 -10.21
CA GLY A 34 -24.05 5.01 -8.93
C GLY A 34 -23.90 3.54 -8.58
N LYS A 35 -22.89 2.85 -9.12
CA LYS A 35 -22.68 1.41 -8.92
C LYS A 35 -21.50 1.14 -8.00
N ASP A 36 -21.66 0.13 -7.14
CA ASP A 36 -20.57 -0.36 -6.30
C ASP A 36 -19.44 -0.90 -7.17
N THR A 37 -18.21 -0.58 -6.76
CA THR A 37 -17.00 -0.80 -7.55
C THR A 37 -15.92 -1.42 -6.68
N PHE A 38 -15.39 -2.56 -7.08
CA PHE A 38 -14.25 -3.17 -6.40
C PHE A 38 -13.00 -3.10 -7.29
N VAL A 39 -11.95 -2.48 -6.77
CA VAL A 39 -10.72 -2.18 -7.53
C VAL A 39 -9.53 -2.91 -6.91
N LEU A 40 -8.95 -3.78 -7.70
CA LEU A 40 -7.71 -4.47 -7.39
C LEU A 40 -6.62 -3.95 -8.33
N MET A 41 -5.78 -3.06 -7.83
CA MET A 41 -4.79 -2.34 -8.63
C MET A 41 -3.48 -2.23 -7.85
N PRO A 42 -2.34 -2.63 -8.42
CA PRO A 42 -1.05 -2.61 -7.73
C PRO A 42 -0.65 -1.19 -7.28
N THR A 43 0.26 -1.12 -6.35
CA THR A 43 0.86 0.15 -5.90
C THR A 43 1.49 0.87 -7.09
N GLY A 44 1.28 2.19 -7.19
CA GLY A 44 1.72 2.98 -8.34
C GLY A 44 0.77 2.94 -9.55
N GLY A 45 -0.31 2.14 -9.50
CA GLY A 45 -1.32 2.06 -10.56
C GLY A 45 -2.28 3.26 -10.64
N GLY A 46 -2.19 4.22 -9.71
CA GLY A 46 -3.05 5.41 -9.71
C GLY A 46 -4.43 5.18 -9.10
N LYS A 47 -4.53 4.35 -8.06
CA LYS A 47 -5.80 4.05 -7.33
C LYS A 47 -6.51 5.30 -6.84
N SER A 48 -5.78 6.27 -6.29
CA SER A 48 -6.37 7.48 -5.70
C SER A 48 -7.15 8.30 -6.72
N LEU A 49 -6.69 8.38 -7.95
CA LEU A 49 -7.38 9.07 -9.03
C LEU A 49 -8.79 8.52 -9.29
N CYS A 50 -9.00 7.21 -9.07
CA CYS A 50 -10.28 6.54 -9.28
C CYS A 50 -11.40 7.04 -8.36
N TYR A 51 -11.07 7.68 -7.24
CA TYR A 51 -12.05 8.32 -6.36
C TYR A 51 -11.86 9.85 -6.28
N GLN A 52 -10.66 10.37 -6.47
CA GLN A 52 -10.40 11.81 -6.42
C GLN A 52 -11.09 12.55 -7.59
N LEU A 53 -10.93 12.09 -8.82
CA LEU A 53 -11.54 12.74 -9.96
C LEU A 53 -13.07 12.73 -9.91
N PRO A 54 -13.76 11.58 -9.70
CA PRO A 54 -15.22 11.59 -9.61
C PRO A 54 -15.76 12.41 -8.44
N SER A 55 -15.02 12.54 -7.32
CA SER A 55 -15.47 13.38 -6.21
C SER A 55 -15.61 14.86 -6.59
N LEU A 56 -14.75 15.35 -7.49
CA LEU A 56 -14.81 16.72 -7.98
C LEU A 56 -16.00 16.96 -8.91
N LEU A 57 -16.45 15.92 -9.61
CA LEU A 57 -17.50 16.00 -10.64
C LEU A 57 -18.90 15.63 -10.12
N MET A 58 -18.98 14.84 -9.06
CA MET A 58 -20.24 14.39 -8.48
C MET A 58 -20.77 15.43 -7.46
N ASP A 59 -22.08 15.47 -7.33
CA ASP A 59 -22.75 16.33 -6.35
C ASP A 59 -22.69 15.69 -4.96
N GLY A 60 -22.30 16.48 -3.96
CA GLY A 60 -22.10 16.02 -2.58
C GLY A 60 -20.64 15.88 -2.20
N VAL A 61 -20.38 15.20 -1.09
CA VAL A 61 -19.06 14.94 -0.50
C VAL A 61 -18.72 13.45 -0.59
N ALA A 62 -17.57 13.12 -1.11
CA ALA A 62 -17.04 11.77 -1.04
C ALA A 62 -16.37 11.53 0.32
N ILE A 63 -16.73 10.44 0.98
CA ILE A 63 -16.12 10.03 2.24
C ILE A 63 -15.04 8.98 1.93
N VAL A 64 -13.78 9.31 2.18
CA VAL A 64 -12.64 8.40 1.96
C VAL A 64 -12.18 7.84 3.30
N ILE A 65 -12.38 6.55 3.49
CA ILE A 65 -11.97 5.83 4.70
C ILE A 65 -10.57 5.28 4.46
N SER A 66 -9.60 5.74 5.25
CA SER A 66 -8.19 5.40 5.10
C SER A 66 -7.58 5.06 6.46
N PRO A 67 -6.64 4.09 6.55
CA PRO A 67 -6.13 3.61 7.82
C PRO A 67 -5.04 4.48 8.45
N LEU A 68 -4.51 5.47 7.73
CA LEU A 68 -3.32 6.19 8.16
C LEU A 68 -3.48 7.71 8.11
N ILE A 69 -3.25 8.33 9.27
CA ILE A 69 -3.31 9.79 9.46
C ILE A 69 -2.32 10.52 8.55
N ALA A 70 -1.08 10.05 8.47
CA ALA A 70 -0.05 10.65 7.62
C ALA A 70 -0.40 10.59 6.12
N LEU A 71 -0.96 9.47 5.67
CA LEU A 71 -1.42 9.33 4.29
C LEU A 71 -2.55 10.29 3.96
N MET A 72 -3.53 10.45 4.87
CA MET A 72 -4.64 11.40 4.70
C MET A 72 -4.14 12.81 4.50
N LYS A 73 -3.20 13.27 5.34
CA LYS A 73 -2.62 14.60 5.22
C LYS A 73 -1.97 14.81 3.85
N ASN A 74 -1.12 13.88 3.43
CA ASN A 74 -0.45 13.96 2.12
C ASN A 74 -1.45 14.01 0.97
N GLN A 75 -2.53 13.22 1.04
CA GLN A 75 -3.58 13.20 0.01
C GLN A 75 -4.38 14.52 -0.01
N VAL A 76 -4.70 15.07 1.16
CA VAL A 76 -5.40 16.37 1.27
C VAL A 76 -4.50 17.49 0.75
N ASP A 77 -3.24 17.52 1.14
CA ASP A 77 -2.29 18.54 0.68
C ASP A 77 -2.10 18.46 -0.85
N ALA A 78 -2.01 17.26 -1.41
CA ALA A 78 -1.96 17.06 -2.85
C ALA A 78 -3.22 17.60 -3.56
N MET A 79 -4.42 17.28 -3.05
CA MET A 79 -5.66 17.77 -3.62
C MET A 79 -5.80 19.30 -3.56
N ARG A 80 -5.38 19.91 -2.46
CA ARG A 80 -5.37 21.38 -2.32
C ARG A 80 -4.39 22.06 -3.27
N ASN A 81 -3.25 21.42 -3.55
CA ASN A 81 -2.28 21.95 -4.51
C ASN A 81 -2.78 21.93 -5.96
N PHE A 82 -3.70 21.04 -6.29
CA PHE A 82 -4.33 20.96 -7.62
C PHE A 82 -5.59 21.85 -7.75
N SER A 83 -6.11 22.38 -6.65
CA SER A 83 -7.33 23.20 -6.65
C SER A 83 -7.01 24.67 -6.37
N GLU A 84 -7.71 25.56 -7.05
CA GLU A 84 -7.69 27.01 -6.75
C GLU A 84 -8.48 27.35 -5.48
N GLU A 85 -9.29 26.41 -4.96
CA GLU A 85 -10.13 26.58 -3.77
C GLU A 85 -9.52 25.88 -2.55
N ASP A 86 -9.16 26.65 -1.54
CA ASP A 86 -8.87 26.12 -0.21
C ASP A 86 -10.11 25.44 0.38
N GLY A 87 -9.98 24.20 0.87
CA GLY A 87 -11.08 23.48 1.50
C GLY A 87 -11.79 22.47 0.60
N VAL A 88 -11.35 22.26 -0.65
CA VAL A 88 -11.85 21.19 -1.53
C VAL A 88 -11.71 19.80 -0.90
N ALA A 89 -10.67 19.59 -0.09
CA ALA A 89 -10.40 18.38 0.64
C ALA A 89 -10.04 18.66 2.09
N HIS A 90 -10.56 17.84 3.00
CA HIS A 90 -10.29 17.86 4.42
C HIS A 90 -10.06 16.44 4.96
N PHE A 91 -9.56 16.36 6.18
CA PHE A 91 -9.53 15.09 6.94
C PHE A 91 -10.10 15.30 8.34
N ILE A 92 -10.65 14.24 8.92
CA ILE A 92 -11.04 14.16 10.33
C ILE A 92 -10.36 12.96 10.97
N ASN A 93 -9.50 13.22 11.95
CA ASN A 93 -8.83 12.21 12.74
C ASN A 93 -8.55 12.72 14.17
N SER A 94 -7.86 11.93 14.98
CA SER A 94 -7.58 12.22 16.38
C SER A 94 -6.55 13.35 16.61
N SER A 95 -5.89 13.83 15.56
CA SER A 95 -4.89 14.91 15.67
C SER A 95 -5.48 16.32 15.60
N LEU A 96 -6.73 16.46 15.13
CA LEU A 96 -7.38 17.75 15.00
C LEU A 96 -7.95 18.26 16.34
N SER A 97 -7.77 19.56 16.58
CA SER A 97 -8.42 20.28 17.65
C SER A 97 -9.92 20.51 17.39
N ARG A 98 -10.69 20.82 18.43
CA ARG A 98 -12.13 21.12 18.27
C ARG A 98 -12.42 22.29 17.32
N PRO A 99 -11.68 23.43 17.35
CA PRO A 99 -11.88 24.51 16.39
C PRO A 99 -11.64 24.07 14.93
N GLU A 100 -10.58 23.27 14.69
CA GLU A 100 -10.28 22.74 13.35
C GLU A 100 -11.40 21.81 12.84
N ILE A 101 -11.91 20.92 13.69
CA ILE A 101 -13.07 20.07 13.33
C ILE A 101 -14.29 20.92 13.01
N HIS A 102 -14.51 22.02 13.74
CA HIS A 102 -15.64 22.90 13.49
C HIS A 102 -15.50 23.62 12.13
N ALA A 103 -14.31 24.08 11.80
CA ALA A 103 -14.02 24.67 10.48
C ALA A 103 -14.24 23.68 9.33
N VAL A 104 -13.77 22.44 9.48
CA VAL A 104 -14.01 21.37 8.50
C VAL A 104 -15.50 21.12 8.31
N LYS A 105 -16.28 21.02 9.39
CA LYS A 105 -17.73 20.82 9.32
C LYS A 105 -18.44 21.99 8.63
N ALA A 106 -17.99 23.23 8.84
CA ALA A 106 -18.53 24.40 8.17
C ALA A 106 -18.28 24.39 6.65
N ASP A 107 -17.08 24.04 6.23
CA ASP A 107 -16.74 23.90 4.81
C ASP A 107 -17.55 22.79 4.11
N ILE A 108 -17.79 21.66 4.81
CA ILE A 108 -18.67 20.60 4.30
C ILE A 108 -20.10 21.10 4.12
N MET A 109 -20.66 21.78 5.12
CA MET A 109 -22.03 22.27 5.06
C MET A 109 -22.23 23.37 4.00
N SER A 110 -21.21 24.16 3.70
CA SER A 110 -21.22 25.15 2.62
C SER A 110 -21.11 24.54 1.22
N GLY A 111 -20.84 23.22 1.10
CA GLY A 111 -20.65 22.55 -0.18
C GLY A 111 -19.28 22.77 -0.82
N LYS A 112 -18.36 23.42 -0.12
CA LYS A 112 -16.99 23.69 -0.57
C LYS A 112 -16.15 22.41 -0.63
N THR A 113 -16.35 21.52 0.35
CA THR A 113 -15.59 20.26 0.47
C THR A 113 -16.16 19.20 -0.47
N LYS A 114 -15.29 18.61 -1.30
CA LYS A 114 -15.61 17.52 -2.22
C LYS A 114 -15.09 16.16 -1.72
N LEU A 115 -13.98 16.17 -0.95
CA LEU A 115 -13.40 14.97 -0.33
C LEU A 115 -13.22 15.17 1.16
N LEU A 116 -13.70 14.21 1.93
CA LEU A 116 -13.43 14.12 3.36
C LEU A 116 -12.74 12.78 3.66
N TYR A 117 -11.47 12.84 4.06
CA TYR A 117 -10.73 11.68 4.55
C TYR A 117 -11.02 11.45 6.03
N VAL A 118 -11.38 10.24 6.39
CA VAL A 118 -11.75 9.87 7.76
C VAL A 118 -11.03 8.60 8.17
N ALA A 119 -10.43 8.61 9.36
CA ALA A 119 -9.93 7.37 9.97
C ALA A 119 -11.14 6.50 10.41
N PRO A 120 -11.05 5.17 10.31
CA PRO A 120 -12.14 4.28 10.73
C PRO A 120 -12.60 4.54 12.16
N GLU A 121 -11.67 4.77 13.09
CA GLU A 121 -11.94 5.07 14.50
C GLU A 121 -12.69 6.40 14.70
N SER A 122 -12.45 7.36 13.81
CA SER A 122 -13.16 8.64 13.83
C SER A 122 -14.53 8.53 13.21
N LEU A 123 -14.69 7.71 12.18
CA LEU A 123 -15.99 7.45 11.55
C LEU A 123 -16.96 6.74 12.52
N THR A 124 -16.45 5.93 13.46
CA THR A 124 -17.28 5.21 14.43
C THR A 124 -17.85 6.09 15.55
N LYS A 125 -17.39 7.33 15.70
CA LYS A 125 -17.89 8.25 16.74
C LYS A 125 -19.29 8.74 16.39
N ASP A 126 -20.23 8.59 17.31
CA ASP A 126 -21.64 8.97 17.07
C ASP A 126 -21.79 10.43 16.64
N GLU A 127 -21.01 11.35 17.20
CA GLU A 127 -21.00 12.77 16.81
C GLU A 127 -20.69 12.97 15.31
N ASN A 128 -19.76 12.21 14.75
CA ASN A 128 -19.41 12.28 13.33
C ASN A 128 -20.48 11.62 12.46
N VAL A 129 -21.01 10.49 12.91
CA VAL A 129 -22.12 9.79 12.22
C VAL A 129 -23.34 10.70 12.15
N ASP A 130 -23.74 11.32 13.26
CA ASP A 130 -24.92 12.20 13.32
C ASP A 130 -24.74 13.46 12.49
N PHE A 131 -23.53 14.02 12.45
CA PHE A 131 -23.21 15.13 11.54
C PHE A 131 -23.36 14.71 10.07
N LEU A 132 -22.79 13.58 9.69
CA LEU A 132 -22.77 13.10 8.29
C LEU A 132 -24.16 12.69 7.78
N LYS A 133 -25.09 12.32 8.64
CA LYS A 133 -26.52 12.09 8.24
C LYS A 133 -27.17 13.31 7.60
N GLY A 134 -26.72 14.52 7.96
CA GLY A 134 -27.21 15.76 7.38
C GLY A 134 -26.49 16.22 6.11
N VAL A 135 -25.50 15.45 5.64
CA VAL A 135 -24.66 15.79 4.50
C VAL A 135 -25.02 14.94 3.29
N LYS A 136 -25.07 15.55 2.10
CA LYS A 136 -25.22 14.80 0.86
C LYS A 136 -23.93 14.07 0.54
N ILE A 137 -23.95 12.76 0.63
CA ILE A 137 -22.79 11.90 0.32
C ILE A 137 -22.85 11.50 -1.16
N SER A 138 -21.78 11.74 -1.91
CA SER A 138 -21.65 11.32 -3.30
C SER A 138 -21.34 9.81 -3.42
N PHE A 139 -20.37 9.33 -2.64
CA PHE A 139 -20.00 7.94 -2.50
C PHE A 139 -19.07 7.73 -1.29
N TYR A 140 -18.83 6.48 -0.94
CA TYR A 140 -17.81 6.08 0.03
C TYR A 140 -16.66 5.40 -0.68
N ALA A 141 -15.44 5.81 -0.38
CA ALA A 141 -14.22 5.14 -0.84
C ALA A 141 -13.56 4.44 0.35
N VAL A 142 -13.41 3.12 0.27
CA VAL A 142 -12.70 2.32 1.27
C VAL A 142 -11.31 2.03 0.73
N ASP A 143 -10.36 2.86 1.13
CA ASP A 143 -8.95 2.67 0.75
C ASP A 143 -8.28 1.62 1.63
N GLU A 144 -7.29 0.94 1.09
CA GLU A 144 -6.63 -0.22 1.72
C GLU A 144 -7.66 -1.25 2.25
N ALA A 145 -8.65 -1.56 1.42
CA ALA A 145 -9.80 -2.40 1.80
C ALA A 145 -9.40 -3.79 2.31
N HIS A 146 -8.18 -4.26 2.04
CA HIS A 146 -7.65 -5.50 2.61
C HIS A 146 -7.60 -5.51 4.14
N CYS A 147 -7.58 -4.32 4.78
CA CYS A 147 -7.65 -4.19 6.24
C CYS A 147 -8.93 -4.77 6.87
N ILE A 148 -9.98 -5.02 6.08
CA ILE A 148 -11.24 -5.61 6.55
C ILE A 148 -11.12 -7.10 6.85
N SER A 149 -10.14 -7.78 6.24
CA SER A 149 -10.00 -9.23 6.27
C SER A 149 -9.02 -9.71 7.32
N GLU A 150 -9.44 -10.65 8.16
CA GLU A 150 -8.56 -11.36 9.10
C GLU A 150 -7.49 -12.21 8.38
N TRP A 151 -7.75 -12.57 7.14
CA TRP A 151 -6.83 -13.31 6.27
C TRP A 151 -5.82 -12.40 5.56
N GLY A 152 -5.97 -11.09 5.69
CA GLY A 152 -5.03 -10.09 5.18
C GLY A 152 -3.86 -9.88 6.14
N HIS A 153 -2.81 -9.27 5.61
CA HIS A 153 -1.57 -9.01 6.36
C HIS A 153 -1.64 -7.81 7.34
N ASP A 154 -2.67 -6.97 7.21
CA ASP A 154 -2.90 -5.76 8.06
C ASP A 154 -4.38 -5.68 8.46
N PHE A 155 -4.86 -6.68 9.19
CA PHE A 155 -6.23 -6.70 9.67
C PHE A 155 -6.47 -5.61 10.71
N ARG A 156 -7.58 -4.86 10.52
CA ARG A 156 -8.03 -3.81 11.42
C ARG A 156 -9.52 -4.01 11.75
N PRO A 157 -9.86 -4.38 12.99
CA PRO A 157 -11.24 -4.65 13.38
C PRO A 157 -12.22 -3.51 13.08
N GLU A 158 -11.77 -2.26 13.13
CA GLU A 158 -12.56 -1.07 12.85
C GLU A 158 -13.11 -1.06 11.42
N TYR A 159 -12.39 -1.65 10.46
CA TYR A 159 -12.84 -1.76 9.08
C TYR A 159 -14.11 -2.62 8.93
N ARG A 160 -14.34 -3.60 9.79
CA ARG A 160 -15.58 -4.39 9.80
C ARG A 160 -16.81 -3.62 10.23
N ARG A 161 -16.63 -2.47 10.85
CA ARG A 161 -17.71 -1.55 11.26
C ARG A 161 -18.13 -0.59 10.16
N ILE A 162 -17.39 -0.51 9.03
CA ILE A 162 -17.64 0.46 7.96
C ILE A 162 -19.04 0.30 7.37
N HIS A 163 -19.42 -0.90 6.93
CA HIS A 163 -20.72 -1.11 6.31
C HIS A 163 -21.90 -0.76 7.24
N PRO A 164 -21.98 -1.23 8.48
CA PRO A 164 -23.02 -0.80 9.41
C PRO A 164 -23.09 0.72 9.64
N ILE A 165 -21.95 1.40 9.59
CA ILE A 165 -21.89 2.86 9.75
C ILE A 165 -22.39 3.57 8.49
N VAL A 166 -22.01 3.10 7.30
CA VAL A 166 -22.53 3.60 6.02
C VAL A 166 -24.04 3.51 5.98
N GLU A 167 -24.65 2.41 6.44
CA GLU A 167 -26.10 2.29 6.54
C GLU A 167 -26.73 3.29 7.50
N ARG A 168 -26.04 3.61 8.61
CA ARG A 168 -26.51 4.62 9.57
C ARG A 168 -26.42 6.05 9.03
N ILE A 169 -25.40 6.38 8.25
CA ILE A 169 -25.21 7.72 7.66
C ILE A 169 -26.18 7.94 6.50
N GLY A 170 -26.19 7.01 5.56
CA GLY A 170 -27.03 7.04 4.36
C GLY A 170 -26.39 6.28 3.21
N LYS A 171 -27.21 5.56 2.46
CA LYS A 171 -26.75 4.75 1.33
C LYS A 171 -26.21 5.62 0.20
N ALA A 172 -25.02 5.28 -0.26
CA ALA A 172 -24.38 5.81 -1.46
C ALA A 172 -23.48 4.71 -2.05
N PRO A 173 -23.06 4.81 -3.31
CA PRO A 173 -22.15 3.84 -3.90
C PRO A 173 -20.87 3.68 -3.10
N ILE A 174 -20.34 2.44 -3.07
CA ILE A 174 -19.06 2.15 -2.42
C ILE A 174 -18.03 1.80 -3.49
N ILE A 175 -16.88 2.45 -3.44
CA ILE A 175 -15.69 2.01 -4.13
C ILE A 175 -14.68 1.47 -3.12
N ALA A 176 -14.37 0.18 -3.20
CA ALA A 176 -13.35 -0.46 -2.37
C ALA A 176 -12.07 -0.67 -3.19
N LEU A 177 -10.92 -0.24 -2.67
CA LEU A 177 -9.65 -0.27 -3.39
C LEU A 177 -8.58 -0.95 -2.53
N THR A 178 -7.80 -1.80 -3.17
CA THR A 178 -6.61 -2.36 -2.55
C THR A 178 -5.55 -2.71 -3.58
N ALA A 179 -4.28 -2.70 -3.15
CA ALA A 179 -3.15 -3.14 -3.97
C ALA A 179 -2.89 -4.65 -3.84
N THR A 180 -3.31 -5.24 -2.74
CA THR A 180 -2.93 -6.60 -2.35
C THR A 180 -4.13 -7.33 -1.75
N ALA A 181 -4.66 -8.30 -2.48
CA ALA A 181 -5.69 -9.18 -1.94
C ALA A 181 -5.67 -10.52 -2.69
N THR A 182 -5.48 -11.61 -1.96
CA THR A 182 -5.69 -12.95 -2.48
C THR A 182 -7.17 -13.17 -2.81
N PRO A 183 -7.56 -14.18 -3.61
CA PRO A 183 -8.97 -14.45 -3.89
C PRO A 183 -9.83 -14.58 -2.64
N LYS A 184 -9.29 -15.16 -1.56
CA LYS A 184 -9.97 -15.29 -0.27
C LYS A 184 -10.21 -13.92 0.38
N VAL A 185 -9.20 -13.06 0.39
CA VAL A 185 -9.29 -11.70 0.91
C VAL A 185 -10.26 -10.85 0.07
N GLN A 186 -10.23 -10.99 -1.28
CA GLN A 186 -11.17 -10.30 -2.17
C GLN A 186 -12.63 -10.64 -1.82
N HIS A 187 -12.94 -11.94 -1.64
CA HIS A 187 -14.28 -12.37 -1.26
C HIS A 187 -14.69 -11.84 0.12
N ASP A 188 -13.78 -11.85 1.09
CA ASP A 188 -14.03 -11.34 2.45
C ASP A 188 -14.32 -9.83 2.45
N ILE A 189 -13.57 -9.05 1.66
CA ILE A 189 -13.83 -7.62 1.46
C ILE A 189 -15.25 -7.40 0.92
N GLN A 190 -15.59 -8.06 -0.18
CA GLN A 190 -16.89 -7.88 -0.83
C GLN A 190 -18.05 -8.30 0.09
N LYS A 191 -17.87 -9.37 0.86
CA LYS A 191 -18.88 -9.84 1.82
C LYS A 191 -19.09 -8.84 2.96
N ASN A 192 -18.00 -8.33 3.56
CA ASN A 192 -18.12 -7.43 4.72
C ASN A 192 -18.59 -6.01 4.34
N LEU A 193 -18.46 -5.61 3.08
CA LEU A 193 -18.97 -4.34 2.56
C LEU A 193 -20.32 -4.46 1.85
N ASP A 194 -20.96 -5.65 1.87
CA ASP A 194 -22.20 -5.97 1.16
C ASP A 194 -22.16 -5.64 -0.34
N MET A 195 -21.03 -5.94 -0.98
CA MET A 195 -20.79 -5.62 -2.39
C MET A 195 -20.42 -6.87 -3.24
N LEU A 196 -21.02 -8.03 -2.92
CA LEU A 196 -20.81 -9.28 -3.67
C LEU A 196 -21.19 -9.17 -5.16
N HIS A 197 -22.11 -8.27 -5.49
CA HIS A 197 -22.56 -8.00 -6.86
C HIS A 197 -21.83 -6.81 -7.52
N ALA A 198 -20.86 -6.20 -6.81
CA ALA A 198 -20.10 -5.09 -7.35
C ALA A 198 -19.29 -5.49 -8.58
N LYS A 199 -19.15 -4.56 -9.50
CA LYS A 199 -18.24 -4.75 -10.64
C LYS A 199 -16.80 -4.75 -10.16
N VAL A 200 -16.06 -5.80 -10.51
CA VAL A 200 -14.67 -5.98 -10.14
C VAL A 200 -13.76 -5.57 -11.28
N PHE A 201 -12.84 -4.65 -10.99
CA PHE A 201 -11.79 -4.23 -11.90
C PHE A 201 -10.44 -4.70 -11.38
N LYS A 202 -9.80 -5.58 -12.12
CA LYS A 202 -8.48 -6.13 -11.78
C LYS A 202 -7.44 -5.63 -12.76
N SER A 203 -6.38 -5.05 -12.24
CA SER A 203 -5.14 -4.81 -12.98
C SER A 203 -4.17 -5.95 -12.68
N SER A 204 -3.28 -6.26 -13.63
CA SER A 204 -2.26 -7.27 -13.42
C SER A 204 -1.35 -6.90 -12.24
N PHE A 205 -1.01 -7.89 -11.42
CA PHE A 205 0.02 -7.79 -10.38
C PHE A 205 1.43 -7.88 -10.95
N ASN A 206 1.56 -8.16 -12.26
CA ASN A 206 2.86 -8.28 -12.87
C ASN A 206 3.59 -6.94 -12.94
N ARG A 207 4.80 -6.92 -12.41
CA ARG A 207 5.73 -5.80 -12.47
C ARG A 207 6.99 -6.25 -13.23
N PRO A 208 6.94 -6.25 -14.59
CA PRO A 208 8.02 -6.82 -15.41
C PRO A 208 9.36 -6.09 -15.22
N ASN A 209 9.33 -4.83 -14.80
CA ASN A 209 10.50 -4.02 -14.52
C ASN A 209 11.22 -4.36 -13.20
N LEU A 210 10.65 -5.24 -12.37
CA LEU A 210 11.26 -5.65 -11.10
C LEU A 210 12.00 -6.98 -11.26
N TYR A 211 13.25 -7.01 -10.81
CA TYR A 211 14.03 -8.23 -10.64
C TYR A 211 13.84 -8.75 -9.22
N TYR A 212 13.60 -10.06 -9.06
CA TYR A 212 13.41 -10.70 -7.76
C TYR A 212 14.54 -11.72 -7.51
N GLU A 213 15.15 -11.63 -6.32
CA GLU A 213 16.20 -12.54 -5.90
C GLU A 213 16.07 -12.88 -4.41
N VAL A 214 16.27 -14.15 -4.07
CA VAL A 214 16.44 -14.61 -2.70
C VAL A 214 17.88 -15.08 -2.50
N ARG A 215 18.55 -14.53 -1.50
CA ARG A 215 19.93 -14.84 -1.12
C ARG A 215 19.96 -15.52 0.24
N THR A 216 20.87 -16.48 0.41
CA THR A 216 21.14 -17.05 1.73
C THR A 216 21.65 -15.97 2.66
N LYS A 217 21.02 -15.83 3.82
CA LYS A 217 21.47 -14.92 4.87
C LYS A 217 22.55 -15.60 5.71
N THR A 218 23.72 -15.01 5.70
CA THR A 218 24.89 -15.46 6.47
C THR A 218 25.25 -14.45 7.55
N ASP A 219 26.25 -14.73 8.37
CA ASP A 219 26.77 -13.76 9.37
C ASP A 219 27.46 -12.57 8.69
N GLU A 220 27.76 -12.64 7.38
CA GLU A 220 28.36 -11.58 6.57
C GLU A 220 27.31 -10.70 5.83
N VAL A 221 26.03 -10.83 6.16
CA VAL A 221 24.93 -10.15 5.45
C VAL A 221 25.13 -8.63 5.34
N ASP A 222 25.66 -7.99 6.36
CA ASP A 222 25.94 -6.55 6.35
C ASP A 222 26.97 -6.17 5.30
N LYS A 223 28.03 -6.97 5.16
CA LYS A 223 29.06 -6.78 4.14
C LYS A 223 28.50 -7.01 2.72
N ASP A 224 27.66 -8.02 2.58
CA ASP A 224 26.99 -8.30 1.30
C ASP A 224 26.09 -7.14 0.88
N ILE A 225 25.36 -6.56 1.81
CA ILE A 225 24.50 -5.39 1.58
C ILE A 225 25.35 -4.18 1.18
N VAL A 226 26.42 -3.88 1.93
CA VAL A 226 27.34 -2.77 1.61
C VAL A 226 27.92 -2.93 0.21
N LYS A 227 28.42 -4.13 -0.13
CA LYS A 227 28.96 -4.44 -1.47
C LYS A 227 27.91 -4.25 -2.56
N TYR A 228 26.69 -4.73 -2.32
CA TYR A 228 25.60 -4.60 -3.26
C TYR A 228 25.24 -3.12 -3.50
N ILE A 229 25.06 -2.33 -2.44
CA ILE A 229 24.66 -0.92 -2.57
C ILE A 229 25.74 -0.11 -3.29
N ARG A 230 27.03 -0.38 -3.04
CA ARG A 230 28.13 0.23 -3.81
C ARG A 230 28.02 -0.05 -5.30
N SER A 231 27.61 -1.26 -5.70
CA SER A 231 27.39 -1.60 -7.11
C SER A 231 26.21 -0.85 -7.76
N MET A 232 25.32 -0.27 -6.94
CA MET A 232 24.18 0.51 -7.40
C MET A 232 24.52 1.97 -7.73
N ASN A 233 25.79 2.39 -7.56
CA ASN A 233 26.31 3.68 -8.00
C ASN A 233 25.46 4.90 -7.57
N GLY A 234 25.16 5.02 -6.29
CA GLY A 234 24.42 6.14 -5.72
C GLY A 234 22.90 6.11 -5.92
N LYS A 235 22.34 5.05 -6.50
CA LYS A 235 20.89 4.91 -6.68
C LYS A 235 20.18 4.75 -5.34
N SER A 236 18.98 5.31 -5.23
CA SER A 236 18.15 5.27 -4.02
C SER A 236 17.57 3.88 -3.73
N GLY A 237 17.52 3.52 -2.46
CA GLY A 237 16.95 2.24 -2.02
C GLY A 237 16.39 2.24 -0.62
N ILE A 238 15.61 1.18 -0.34
CA ILE A 238 14.99 0.93 0.96
C ILE A 238 15.44 -0.43 1.47
N ILE A 239 15.78 -0.52 2.75
CA ILE A 239 16.12 -1.79 3.42
C ILE A 239 15.13 -2.02 4.55
N TYR A 240 14.42 -3.15 4.50
CA TYR A 240 13.48 -3.56 5.53
C TYR A 240 14.10 -4.55 6.51
N CYS A 241 13.98 -4.26 7.81
CA CYS A 241 14.43 -5.10 8.91
C CYS A 241 13.29 -5.36 9.89
N LEU A 242 13.33 -6.51 10.59
CA LEU A 242 12.31 -6.88 11.59
C LEU A 242 12.43 -6.08 12.88
N SER A 243 13.66 -5.73 13.32
CA SER A 243 13.88 -5.09 14.61
C SER A 243 14.36 -3.65 14.48
N ARG A 244 13.95 -2.79 15.43
CA ARG A 244 14.43 -1.40 15.54
C ARG A 244 15.94 -1.34 15.70
N LYS A 245 16.50 -2.23 16.53
CA LYS A 245 17.94 -2.32 16.74
C LYS A 245 18.70 -2.62 15.45
N THR A 246 18.26 -3.60 14.68
CA THR A 246 18.88 -3.92 13.38
C THR A 246 18.82 -2.73 12.42
N VAL A 247 17.71 -1.97 12.44
CA VAL A 247 17.56 -0.75 11.62
C VAL A 247 18.64 0.27 11.97
N GLU A 248 18.83 0.56 13.26
CA GLU A 248 19.81 1.53 13.72
C GLU A 248 21.26 1.05 13.47
N ASP A 249 21.57 -0.20 13.80
CA ASP A 249 22.90 -0.80 13.64
C ASP A 249 23.30 -0.83 12.15
N LEU A 250 22.39 -1.23 11.25
CA LEU A 250 22.67 -1.28 9.82
C LEU A 250 22.81 0.13 9.21
N ALA A 251 21.96 1.09 9.62
CA ALA A 251 22.10 2.47 9.15
C ALA A 251 23.47 3.05 9.58
N ALA A 252 23.93 2.79 10.80
CA ALA A 252 25.26 3.17 11.25
C ALA A 252 26.37 2.49 10.44
N THR A 253 26.26 1.19 10.18
CA THR A 253 27.20 0.43 9.34
C THR A 253 27.31 1.00 7.93
N LEU A 254 26.20 1.37 7.31
CA LEU A 254 26.18 1.97 5.97
C LEU A 254 26.91 3.33 5.98
N ASN A 255 26.63 4.19 6.94
CA ASN A 255 27.28 5.50 7.07
C ASN A 255 28.79 5.39 7.26
N VAL A 256 29.27 4.46 8.11
CA VAL A 256 30.71 4.18 8.29
C VAL A 256 31.36 3.71 6.98
N ASN A 257 30.59 3.09 6.09
CA ASN A 257 31.01 2.65 4.77
C ASN A 257 30.81 3.70 3.66
N ASN A 258 30.59 4.97 4.01
CA ASN A 258 30.34 6.09 3.10
C ASN A 258 29.10 5.91 2.20
N ILE A 259 28.07 5.25 2.73
CA ILE A 259 26.75 5.16 2.12
C ILE A 259 25.77 5.97 2.97
N PRO A 260 25.34 7.16 2.54
CA PRO A 260 24.41 8.00 3.31
C PRO A 260 23.10 7.26 3.56
N ALA A 261 22.82 6.96 4.84
CA ALA A 261 21.64 6.20 5.25
C ALA A 261 21.04 6.77 6.54
N LEU A 262 19.70 6.71 6.64
CA LEU A 262 18.96 7.10 7.84
C LEU A 262 18.05 5.97 8.32
N PRO A 263 17.86 5.82 9.63
CA PRO A 263 16.93 4.86 10.20
C PRO A 263 15.50 5.40 10.18
N TYR A 264 14.52 4.48 10.13
CA TYR A 264 13.09 4.81 10.26
C TYR A 264 12.34 3.68 10.96
N HIS A 265 11.77 3.94 12.13
CA HIS A 265 10.92 3.00 12.86
C HIS A 265 9.98 3.70 13.84
N ALA A 266 8.92 3.01 14.25
CA ALA A 266 7.89 3.56 15.13
C ALA A 266 8.36 3.96 16.54
N GLY A 267 9.56 3.52 16.96
CA GLY A 267 10.16 3.92 18.25
C GLY A 267 10.84 5.29 18.25
N MET A 268 11.03 5.89 17.06
CA MET A 268 11.55 7.25 16.92
C MET A 268 10.46 8.28 17.20
N ASP A 269 10.84 9.48 17.67
CA ASP A 269 9.90 10.59 17.77
C ASP A 269 9.36 11.03 16.38
N ALA A 270 8.21 11.68 16.40
CA ALA A 270 7.50 12.02 15.15
C ALA A 270 8.26 13.03 14.28
N VAL A 271 9.00 13.95 14.91
CA VAL A 271 9.78 14.99 14.20
C VAL A 271 10.93 14.34 13.45
N THR A 272 11.77 13.57 14.14
CA THR A 272 12.90 12.86 13.54
C THR A 272 12.46 11.91 12.43
N ARG A 273 11.32 11.21 12.61
CA ARG A 273 10.76 10.37 11.54
C ARG A 273 10.40 11.16 10.29
N SER A 274 9.75 12.31 10.47
CA SER A 274 9.37 13.17 9.34
C SER A 274 10.61 13.71 8.63
N GLU A 275 11.60 14.19 9.40
CA GLU A 275 12.87 14.70 8.85
C GLU A 275 13.64 13.64 8.06
N ASN A 276 13.73 12.41 8.58
CA ASN A 276 14.40 11.30 7.90
C ASN A 276 13.67 10.88 6.61
N GLN A 277 12.35 10.88 6.63
CA GLN A 277 11.53 10.63 5.45
C GLN A 277 11.76 11.72 4.39
N ASP A 278 11.69 12.99 4.78
CA ASP A 278 11.88 14.12 3.89
C ASP A 278 13.31 14.13 3.30
N ALA A 279 14.32 13.80 4.11
CA ALA A 279 15.70 13.68 3.64
C ALA A 279 15.86 12.61 2.56
N PHE A 280 15.15 11.49 2.68
CA PHE A 280 15.15 10.45 1.66
C PHE A 280 14.38 10.87 0.40
N LEU A 281 13.21 11.47 0.56
CA LEU A 281 12.40 11.96 -0.58
C LEU A 281 13.12 13.06 -1.36
N MET A 282 13.87 13.94 -0.67
CA MET A 282 14.64 15.04 -1.25
C MET A 282 16.05 14.62 -1.69
N GLU A 283 16.36 13.33 -1.72
CA GLU A 283 17.66 12.77 -2.16
C GLU A 283 18.88 13.25 -1.35
N LYS A 284 18.66 13.73 -0.12
CA LYS A 284 19.74 14.08 0.80
C LYS A 284 20.47 12.86 1.34
N VAL A 285 19.82 11.71 1.34
CA VAL A 285 20.39 10.39 1.67
C VAL A 285 20.02 9.37 0.59
N GLN A 286 20.93 8.41 0.36
CA GLN A 286 20.76 7.37 -0.64
C GLN A 286 19.80 6.27 -0.17
N VAL A 287 19.87 5.90 1.11
CA VAL A 287 19.20 4.73 1.66
C VAL A 287 18.40 5.09 2.89
N ILE A 288 17.20 4.54 2.99
CA ILE A 288 16.45 4.46 4.22
C ILE A 288 16.47 3.02 4.74
N VAL A 289 16.87 2.82 5.99
CA VAL A 289 16.80 1.52 6.67
C VAL A 289 15.61 1.55 7.62
N ALA A 290 14.65 0.65 7.46
CA ALA A 290 13.37 0.80 8.12
C ALA A 290 12.77 -0.52 8.60
N THR A 291 11.88 -0.41 9.59
CA THR A 291 10.86 -1.45 9.82
C THR A 291 9.68 -1.22 8.88
N ILE A 292 8.68 -2.12 8.93
CA ILE A 292 7.42 -1.97 8.18
C ILE A 292 6.68 -0.64 8.44
N ALA A 293 7.11 0.12 9.47
CA ALA A 293 6.60 1.47 9.74
C ALA A 293 6.89 2.46 8.60
N PHE A 294 7.95 2.23 7.82
CA PHE A 294 8.22 2.96 6.57
C PHE A 294 7.43 2.30 5.45
N GLY A 295 6.15 2.60 5.45
CA GLY A 295 5.20 1.86 4.63
C GLY A 295 4.29 2.76 3.82
N MET A 296 3.00 2.63 4.05
CA MET A 296 1.94 3.31 3.30
C MET A 296 2.17 4.83 3.28
N GLY A 297 1.94 5.45 2.14
CA GLY A 297 2.09 6.90 1.97
C GLY A 297 3.45 7.40 1.50
N ILE A 298 4.45 6.53 1.35
CA ILE A 298 5.74 6.90 0.78
C ILE A 298 5.65 6.81 -0.75
N ASP A 299 5.76 7.95 -1.41
CA ASP A 299 5.73 8.04 -2.88
C ASP A 299 7.02 8.66 -3.42
N LYS A 300 8.05 7.82 -3.55
CA LYS A 300 9.29 8.13 -4.27
C LYS A 300 9.34 7.24 -5.52
N PRO A 301 9.21 7.81 -6.72
CA PRO A 301 9.05 7.02 -7.94
C PRO A 301 10.30 6.27 -8.37
N ASP A 302 11.46 6.78 -8.06
CA ASP A 302 12.78 6.38 -8.56
C ASP A 302 13.60 5.52 -7.58
N VAL A 303 12.93 4.82 -6.66
CA VAL A 303 13.58 3.79 -5.83
C VAL A 303 14.07 2.67 -6.73
N ARG A 304 15.37 2.36 -6.70
CA ARG A 304 15.99 1.36 -7.60
C ARG A 304 16.25 0.02 -6.96
N PHE A 305 16.24 -0.05 -5.63
CA PHE A 305 16.32 -1.34 -4.93
C PHE A 305 15.52 -1.34 -3.65
N VAL A 306 14.96 -2.50 -3.34
CA VAL A 306 14.37 -2.83 -2.05
C VAL A 306 15.03 -4.10 -1.54
N ILE A 307 15.64 -4.01 -0.37
CA ILE A 307 16.31 -5.13 0.28
C ILE A 307 15.49 -5.53 1.52
N HIS A 308 15.20 -6.81 1.64
CA HIS A 308 14.71 -7.40 2.88
C HIS A 308 15.88 -8.05 3.60
N TYR A 309 16.32 -7.42 4.70
CA TYR A 309 17.35 -7.97 5.58
C TYR A 309 16.88 -9.24 6.29
N ASP A 310 15.62 -9.25 6.65
CA ASP A 310 14.88 -10.38 7.19
C ASP A 310 13.71 -10.73 6.27
N ILE A 311 13.36 -12.01 6.20
CA ILE A 311 12.19 -12.45 5.44
C ILE A 311 10.92 -11.77 5.97
N PRO A 312 10.04 -11.26 5.12
CA PRO A 312 8.78 -10.65 5.55
C PRO A 312 7.80 -11.68 6.12
N LYS A 313 6.82 -11.21 6.88
CA LYS A 313 5.83 -12.06 7.54
C LYS A 313 4.79 -12.65 6.59
N SER A 314 4.62 -12.05 5.41
CA SER A 314 3.64 -12.44 4.40
C SER A 314 4.09 -12.03 3.00
N LEU A 315 3.58 -12.71 1.99
CA LEU A 315 3.82 -12.36 0.59
C LEU A 315 3.09 -11.08 0.17
N GLU A 316 1.95 -10.75 0.80
CA GLU A 316 1.29 -9.46 0.59
C GLU A 316 2.17 -8.29 1.03
N GLY A 317 2.73 -8.36 2.25
CA GLY A 317 3.68 -7.38 2.75
C GLY A 317 4.91 -7.27 1.86
N TYR A 318 5.48 -8.41 1.47
CA TYR A 318 6.61 -8.47 0.54
C TYR A 318 6.29 -7.78 -0.80
N TYR A 319 5.13 -8.05 -1.38
CA TYR A 319 4.70 -7.44 -2.63
C TYR A 319 4.49 -5.93 -2.49
N GLN A 320 3.88 -5.47 -1.40
CA GLN A 320 3.71 -4.02 -1.13
C GLN A 320 5.05 -3.31 -0.97
N GLU A 321 5.99 -3.91 -0.24
CA GLU A 321 7.30 -3.35 0.05
C GLU A 321 8.18 -3.33 -1.21
N THR A 322 8.25 -4.43 -1.95
CA THR A 322 8.97 -4.49 -3.24
C THR A 322 8.34 -3.60 -4.31
N GLY A 323 7.03 -3.43 -4.26
CA GLY A 323 6.26 -2.56 -5.16
C GLY A 323 6.60 -1.07 -5.07
N ARG A 324 7.42 -0.66 -4.07
CA ARG A 324 7.98 0.70 -3.97
C ARG A 324 9.07 0.95 -4.97
N SER A 325 9.74 -0.10 -5.45
CA SER A 325 10.79 0.00 -6.45
C SER A 325 10.21 0.24 -7.85
N GLY A 326 10.85 1.11 -8.63
CA GLY A 326 10.55 1.33 -10.05
C GLY A 326 9.12 1.76 -10.33
N ARG A 327 8.53 2.64 -9.53
CA ARG A 327 7.17 3.17 -9.76
C ARG A 327 7.06 4.03 -11.01
N ASP A 328 8.16 4.64 -11.40
CA ASP A 328 8.31 5.40 -12.65
C ASP A 328 8.43 4.52 -13.91
N GLY A 329 8.36 3.19 -13.75
CA GLY A 329 8.56 2.21 -14.84
C GLY A 329 10.02 1.84 -15.07
N GLY A 330 10.96 2.50 -14.40
CA GLY A 330 12.37 2.15 -14.43
C GLY A 330 12.66 0.79 -13.75
N GLU A 331 13.82 0.21 -14.04
CA GLU A 331 14.25 -1.06 -13.45
C GLU A 331 14.38 -0.97 -11.94
N GLY A 332 13.92 -1.99 -11.24
CA GLY A 332 14.02 -2.15 -9.80
C GLY A 332 14.57 -3.51 -9.40
N GLN A 333 15.35 -3.54 -8.33
CA GLN A 333 15.98 -4.76 -7.78
C GLN A 333 15.35 -5.08 -6.43
N CYS A 334 14.82 -6.29 -6.26
CA CYS A 334 14.20 -6.76 -5.04
C CYS A 334 14.99 -7.95 -4.49
N ILE A 335 15.79 -7.72 -3.45
CA ILE A 335 16.67 -8.71 -2.85
C ILE A 335 16.13 -9.09 -1.48
N CYS A 336 15.89 -10.37 -1.24
CA CYS A 336 15.47 -10.89 0.06
C CYS A 336 16.56 -11.80 0.63
N PHE A 337 17.09 -11.48 1.81
CA PHE A 337 17.97 -12.38 2.55
C PHE A 337 17.13 -13.33 3.38
N TYR A 338 17.42 -14.61 3.28
CA TYR A 338 16.67 -15.69 3.93
C TYR A 338 17.56 -16.62 4.72
N SER A 339 17.14 -16.94 5.92
CA SER A 339 17.66 -18.03 6.75
C SER A 339 16.49 -18.76 7.44
N PRO A 340 16.52 -20.09 7.59
CA PRO A 340 15.54 -20.82 8.38
C PRO A 340 15.39 -20.29 9.81
N LYS A 341 16.46 -19.75 10.40
CA LYS A 341 16.45 -19.12 11.73
C LYS A 341 15.48 -17.91 11.82
N ASP A 342 15.25 -17.23 10.69
CA ASP A 342 14.30 -16.09 10.66
C ASP A 342 12.86 -16.57 10.84
N ILE A 343 12.51 -17.75 10.31
CA ILE A 343 11.21 -18.39 10.47
C ILE A 343 10.96 -18.68 11.96
N ASP A 344 11.93 -19.28 12.64
CA ASP A 344 11.81 -19.58 14.08
C ASP A 344 11.64 -18.32 14.93
N ARG A 345 12.35 -17.24 14.56
CA ARG A 345 12.22 -15.93 15.21
C ARG A 345 10.81 -15.36 15.00
N LEU A 346 10.29 -15.43 13.78
CA LEU A 346 8.95 -14.93 13.45
C LEU A 346 7.84 -15.73 14.16
N ARG A 347 7.99 -17.06 14.27
CA ARG A 347 7.08 -17.90 15.05
C ARG A 347 7.05 -17.53 16.54
N LYS A 348 8.20 -17.19 17.12
CA LYS A 348 8.26 -16.75 18.52
C LYS A 348 7.47 -15.44 18.76
N PHE A 349 7.42 -14.54 17.79
CA PHE A 349 6.61 -13.31 17.90
C PHE A 349 5.10 -13.57 17.90
N GLN A 350 4.65 -14.78 17.52
CA GLN A 350 3.23 -15.13 17.56
C GLN A 350 2.81 -15.73 18.92
N GLN A 351 3.76 -16.11 19.77
CA GLN A 351 3.45 -16.69 21.07
C GLN A 351 2.68 -15.70 21.95
N GLY A 352 1.59 -16.19 22.57
CA GLY A 352 0.72 -15.36 23.43
C GLY A 352 -0.45 -14.68 22.69
N LYS A 353 -0.52 -14.76 21.36
CA LYS A 353 -1.69 -14.32 20.61
C LYS A 353 -2.83 -15.36 20.63
N PRO A 354 -4.07 -14.95 20.32
CA PRO A 354 -5.19 -15.89 20.14
C PRO A 354 -4.84 -16.99 19.11
N ILE A 355 -5.32 -18.22 19.35
CA ILE A 355 -4.98 -19.40 18.52
C ILE A 355 -5.33 -19.15 17.04
N ALA A 356 -6.52 -18.62 16.76
CA ALA A 356 -6.93 -18.31 15.39
C ALA A 356 -5.97 -17.32 14.69
N GLU A 357 -5.46 -16.32 15.40
CA GLU A 357 -4.50 -15.36 14.87
C GLU A 357 -3.12 -16.01 14.63
N GLN A 358 -2.71 -16.93 15.50
CA GLN A 358 -1.49 -17.72 15.32
C GLN A 358 -1.59 -18.61 14.08
N GLU A 359 -2.71 -19.27 13.86
CA GLU A 359 -2.94 -20.15 12.71
C GLU A 359 -2.83 -19.37 11.38
N ILE A 360 -3.51 -18.23 11.29
CA ILE A 360 -3.42 -17.35 10.11
C ILE A 360 -1.99 -16.88 9.89
N SER A 361 -1.32 -16.40 10.93
CA SER A 361 0.05 -15.91 10.85
C SER A 361 1.04 -17.01 10.43
N ASN A 362 0.85 -18.23 10.93
CA ASN A 362 1.67 -19.37 10.55
C ASN A 362 1.46 -19.78 9.09
N GLN A 363 0.20 -19.71 8.60
CA GLN A 363 -0.11 -19.96 7.20
C GLN A 363 0.59 -18.95 6.28
N LEU A 364 0.48 -17.66 6.58
CA LEU A 364 1.14 -16.59 5.81
C LEU A 364 2.67 -16.75 5.80
N LEU A 365 3.23 -17.12 6.95
CA LEU A 365 4.66 -17.35 7.08
C LEU A 365 5.12 -18.60 6.31
N PHE A 366 4.33 -19.67 6.31
CA PHE A 366 4.60 -20.88 5.52
C PHE A 366 4.62 -20.57 4.01
N GLU A 367 3.71 -19.77 3.52
CA GLU A 367 3.66 -19.34 2.11
C GLU A 367 4.90 -18.51 1.74
N THR A 368 5.34 -17.63 2.65
CA THR A 368 6.55 -16.82 2.45
C THR A 368 7.82 -17.71 2.47
N GLN A 369 7.88 -18.68 3.37
CA GLN A 369 8.95 -19.66 3.42
C GLN A 369 9.00 -20.49 2.13
N THR A 370 7.86 -20.97 1.66
CA THR A 370 7.74 -21.72 0.40
C THR A 370 8.26 -20.91 -0.78
N TYR A 371 7.92 -19.62 -0.84
CA TYR A 371 8.44 -18.72 -1.84
C TYR A 371 9.97 -18.61 -1.77
N ALA A 372 10.54 -18.46 -0.57
CA ALA A 372 11.98 -18.30 -0.39
C ALA A 372 12.78 -19.55 -0.79
N GLU A 373 12.26 -20.73 -0.44
CA GLU A 373 12.93 -22.01 -0.66
C GLU A 373 12.70 -22.62 -2.05
N SER A 374 11.70 -22.14 -2.79
CA SER A 374 11.32 -22.68 -4.09
C SER A 374 12.37 -22.44 -5.18
N SER A 375 12.51 -23.40 -6.09
CA SER A 375 13.25 -23.28 -7.36
C SER A 375 12.39 -22.79 -8.54
N ILE A 376 11.08 -22.61 -8.33
CA ILE A 376 10.14 -22.10 -9.34
C ILE A 376 10.39 -20.61 -9.58
N CYS A 377 10.08 -20.14 -10.79
CA CYS A 377 10.14 -18.72 -11.14
C CYS A 377 9.47 -17.83 -10.06
N ARG A 378 10.22 -16.88 -9.47
CA ARG A 378 9.75 -15.99 -8.41
C ARG A 378 8.49 -15.22 -8.79
N ARG A 379 8.48 -14.71 -10.00
CA ARG A 379 7.33 -13.97 -10.56
C ARG A 379 6.09 -14.84 -10.68
N LYS A 380 6.24 -16.07 -11.19
CA LYS A 380 5.14 -17.03 -11.32
C LYS A 380 4.52 -17.35 -9.96
N LEU A 381 5.35 -17.55 -8.93
CA LEU A 381 4.88 -17.80 -7.57
C LEU A 381 4.10 -16.62 -7.00
N LEU A 382 4.62 -15.39 -7.16
CA LEU A 382 3.93 -14.18 -6.67
C LEU A 382 2.59 -13.97 -7.37
N LEU A 383 2.54 -14.09 -8.70
CA LEU A 383 1.31 -13.91 -9.46
C LEU A 383 0.27 -14.98 -9.11
N HIS A 384 0.70 -16.23 -9.02
CA HIS A 384 -0.17 -17.34 -8.61
C HIS A 384 -0.74 -17.13 -7.19
N TYR A 385 0.06 -16.63 -6.27
CA TYR A 385 -0.36 -16.30 -4.90
C TYR A 385 -1.56 -15.33 -4.89
N PHE A 386 -1.54 -14.32 -5.78
CA PHE A 386 -2.65 -13.37 -5.95
C PHE A 386 -3.78 -13.86 -6.86
N GLY A 387 -3.73 -15.12 -7.30
CA GLY A 387 -4.74 -15.72 -8.17
C GLY A 387 -4.66 -15.27 -9.63
N GLU A 388 -3.48 -14.79 -10.06
CA GLU A 388 -3.21 -14.43 -11.45
C GLU A 388 -2.44 -15.55 -12.16
N GLU A 389 -2.96 -15.99 -13.29
CA GLU A 389 -2.29 -16.99 -14.13
C GLU A 389 -1.09 -16.36 -14.86
N TYR A 390 0.03 -17.06 -14.84
CA TYR A 390 1.22 -16.70 -15.60
C TYR A 390 1.63 -17.84 -16.51
N ASN A 391 1.34 -17.70 -17.80
CA ASN A 391 1.46 -18.77 -18.79
C ASN A 391 2.90 -19.08 -19.21
N GLN A 392 3.88 -18.25 -18.79
CA GLN A 392 5.29 -18.48 -19.06
C GLN A 392 5.92 -19.35 -17.94
N GLU A 393 6.73 -20.31 -18.33
CA GLU A 393 7.50 -21.09 -17.32
C GLU A 393 8.57 -20.26 -16.65
N LYS A 394 9.22 -19.37 -17.39
CA LYS A 394 10.33 -18.51 -16.95
C LYS A 394 10.06 -17.06 -17.30
N CYS A 395 10.24 -16.16 -16.34
CA CYS A 395 10.13 -14.73 -16.58
C CYS A 395 11.41 -14.08 -17.14
N GLY A 396 12.54 -14.79 -17.12
CA GLY A 396 13.86 -14.27 -17.53
C GLY A 396 14.43 -13.18 -16.60
N ASN A 397 13.65 -12.71 -15.62
CA ASN A 397 14.01 -11.59 -14.74
C ASN A 397 13.84 -11.92 -13.25
N CYS A 398 14.34 -13.09 -12.82
CA CYS A 398 14.50 -13.46 -11.41
C CYS A 398 15.69 -14.42 -11.25
N ASP A 399 16.16 -14.61 -10.01
CA ASP A 399 17.27 -15.49 -9.70
C ASP A 399 17.06 -16.93 -10.20
N ASN A 400 15.90 -17.51 -9.95
CA ASN A 400 15.57 -18.87 -10.34
C ASN A 400 15.52 -19.08 -11.87
N CYS A 401 15.19 -18.03 -12.64
CA CYS A 401 15.21 -18.10 -14.10
C CYS A 401 16.62 -17.91 -14.68
N ARG A 402 17.48 -17.16 -14.00
CA ARG A 402 18.87 -16.87 -14.44
C ARG A 402 19.87 -17.92 -14.00
N LYS A 403 19.61 -18.64 -12.89
CA LYS A 403 20.46 -19.73 -12.40
C LYS A 403 20.11 -21.03 -13.13
N THR A 404 21.12 -21.78 -13.48
CA THR A 404 20.97 -23.16 -14.00
C THR A 404 21.02 -24.10 -12.80
N TYR A 405 19.85 -24.58 -12.35
CA TYR A 405 19.78 -25.61 -11.32
C TYR A 405 19.97 -26.99 -11.94
N ARG A 406 20.85 -27.80 -11.34
CA ARG A 406 20.93 -29.22 -11.63
C ARG A 406 19.94 -29.93 -10.72
N MET A 407 18.77 -30.27 -11.27
CA MET A 407 17.77 -31.05 -10.52
C MET A 407 18.33 -32.46 -10.27
N MET A 408 18.36 -32.88 -9.01
CA MET A 408 18.56 -34.28 -8.65
C MET A 408 17.20 -34.86 -8.32
N ASP A 409 16.91 -36.02 -8.92
CA ASP A 409 15.74 -36.81 -8.52
C ASP A 409 16.03 -37.40 -7.13
N ALA A 410 15.25 -37.02 -6.15
CA ALA A 410 15.34 -37.49 -4.77
C ALA A 410 14.18 -38.43 -4.40
N THR A 411 13.52 -39.00 -5.39
CA THR A 411 12.52 -40.07 -5.20
C THR A 411 13.23 -41.40 -4.90
N GLU A 412 13.57 -41.64 -3.62
CA GLU A 412 13.80 -42.97 -3.03
C GLU A 412 12.81 -43.20 -1.89
#